data_06ad4ed4fc56a773e614da728657fd06
#
_entry.id   06ad4ed4fc56a773e614da728657fd06
#
_cell.length_a   1.000
_cell.length_b   1.000
_cell.length_c   1.000
_cell.angle_alpha   90.00
_cell.angle_beta   90.00
_cell.angle_gamma   90.00
#
_symmetry.space_group_name_H-M   'P 1'
#
loop_
_entity.id
_entity.type
_entity.pdbx_description
1 polymer ?
#
loop_
_entity_poly.entity_id
_entity_poly.type
_entity_poly.pdbx_seq_one_letter_code
_entity_poly.pdbx_strand_id
1 'polypeptide(L)'
;MKQLKVLAIIACALAALSSCKSQYEALLEGNDTEAKYKAAFDYFNQGKYGRSASLFESLTLVTSGTAKDDTVQYYWGLSNYRYKDYYTAQSNFDKFLENYPLSSFAEDARFLRLDCMYRSTYRYELDQKPSQVAMIAIGEFIRSYPDSPHLDGCLNMMKDLSERLDRKAFEAGRLYYNMEDYLAAKVALRNVLKEDAENVYREDILYYTAMSS
;
A
#
# COMPACT_ATOMS: atom_id res chain seq x y z
N MET A 1 27.83 55.97 -0.01
CA MET A 1 27.66 55.42 1.35
C MET A 1 26.30 54.73 1.58
N LYS A 2 25.17 55.26 1.12
CA LYS A 2 23.84 54.62 1.27
C LYS A 2 23.73 53.28 0.53
N GLN A 3 24.26 53.17 -0.67
CA GLN A 3 24.24 51.93 -1.47
C GLN A 3 25.07 50.79 -0.81
N LEU A 4 26.20 51.10 -0.21
CA LEU A 4 27.05 50.11 0.48
C LEU A 4 26.37 49.54 1.72
N LYS A 5 25.59 50.36 2.44
CA LYS A 5 24.81 49.91 3.61
C LYS A 5 23.65 49.00 3.22
N VAL A 6 23.00 49.28 2.08
CA VAL A 6 21.93 48.43 1.55
C VAL A 6 22.47 47.08 1.07
N LEU A 7 23.61 47.06 0.39
CA LEU A 7 24.28 45.83 -0.01
C LEU A 7 24.72 44.96 1.20
N ALA A 8 25.22 45.59 2.25
CA ALA A 8 25.61 44.88 3.48
C ALA A 8 24.38 44.29 4.20
N ILE A 9 23.24 44.97 4.23
CA ILE A 9 22.01 44.47 4.84
C ILE A 9 21.45 43.30 4.01
N ILE A 10 21.48 43.35 2.68
CA ILE A 10 21.05 42.25 1.81
C ILE A 10 21.98 41.05 1.97
N ALA A 11 23.28 41.24 2.05
CA ALA A 11 24.25 40.16 2.28
C ALA A 11 24.04 39.48 3.64
N CYS A 12 23.79 40.25 4.71
CA CYS A 12 23.48 39.70 6.03
C CYS A 12 22.12 38.95 6.05
N ALA A 13 21.11 39.47 5.33
CA ALA A 13 19.82 38.79 5.22
C ALA A 13 19.93 37.47 4.44
N LEU A 14 20.72 37.42 3.37
CA LEU A 14 21.01 36.20 2.60
C LEU A 14 21.83 35.19 3.41
N ALA A 15 22.79 35.64 4.22
CA ALA A 15 23.57 34.76 5.11
C ALA A 15 22.72 34.20 6.27
N ALA A 16 21.72 34.92 6.75
CA ALA A 16 20.79 34.44 7.77
C ALA A 16 19.80 33.38 7.22
N LEU A 17 19.50 33.40 5.95
CA LEU A 17 18.63 32.40 5.29
C LEU A 17 19.33 31.06 4.97
N SER A 18 20.68 31.06 4.95
CA SER A 18 21.49 29.86 4.64
C SER A 18 21.96 29.06 5.87
N SER A 19 21.62 29.47 7.08
CA SER A 19 22.26 28.96 8.33
C SER A 19 21.32 28.16 9.26
N CYS A 20 20.08 27.89 8.92
CA CYS A 20 19.24 27.08 9.79
C CYS A 20 18.92 25.73 9.14
N LYS A 21 19.80 24.71 9.32
CA LYS A 21 19.33 23.32 9.25
C LYS A 21 18.18 23.19 10.23
N SER A 22 17.06 22.66 9.77
CA SER A 22 15.96 22.36 10.69
C SER A 22 16.45 21.37 11.76
N GLN A 23 15.89 21.44 12.98
CA GLN A 23 16.23 20.47 14.04
C GLN A 23 16.09 19.02 13.55
N TYR A 24 15.16 18.77 12.64
CA TYR A 24 14.98 17.49 12.01
C TYR A 24 16.17 17.08 11.12
N GLU A 25 16.67 17.97 10.27
CA GLU A 25 17.82 17.68 9.39
C GLU A 25 19.09 17.46 10.20
N ALA A 26 19.32 18.27 11.23
CA ALA A 26 20.44 18.09 12.15
C ALA A 26 20.38 16.73 12.87
N LEU A 27 19.17 16.29 13.24
CA LEU A 27 18.94 15.00 13.86
C LEU A 27 19.17 13.85 12.86
N LEU A 28 18.63 13.97 11.65
CA LEU A 28 18.73 12.95 10.61
C LEU A 28 20.19 12.69 10.19
N GLU A 29 21.00 13.74 10.08
CA GLU A 29 22.42 13.65 9.75
C GLU A 29 23.31 13.32 10.96
N GLY A 30 22.83 13.54 12.18
CA GLY A 30 23.55 13.25 13.42
C GLY A 30 23.85 11.78 13.63
N ASN A 31 24.72 11.45 14.59
CA ASN A 31 25.08 10.07 14.92
C ASN A 31 24.44 9.58 16.24
N ASP A 32 23.60 10.38 16.88
CA ASP A 32 22.93 10.00 18.11
C ASP A 32 21.75 9.05 17.83
N THR A 33 22.02 7.76 17.92
CA THR A 33 21.06 6.68 17.66
C THR A 33 19.86 6.74 18.60
N GLU A 34 20.06 7.05 19.90
CA GLU A 34 18.98 7.10 20.87
C GLU A 34 18.07 8.31 20.63
N ALA A 35 18.66 9.48 20.34
CA ALA A 35 17.88 10.66 19.98
C ALA A 35 17.07 10.43 18.68
N LYS A 36 17.66 9.80 17.67
CA LYS A 36 16.94 9.42 16.43
C LYS A 36 15.80 8.45 16.71
N TYR A 37 16.05 7.40 17.49
CA TYR A 37 15.07 6.40 17.84
C TYR A 37 13.85 7.02 18.53
N LYS A 38 14.09 7.84 19.56
CA LYS A 38 13.03 8.55 20.25
C LYS A 38 12.26 9.48 19.30
N ALA A 39 12.96 10.28 18.51
CA ALA A 39 12.33 11.22 17.58
C ALA A 39 11.55 10.53 16.47
N ALA A 40 11.96 9.33 16.02
CA ALA A 40 11.23 8.56 15.03
C ALA A 40 9.81 8.21 15.55
N PHE A 41 9.69 7.75 16.80
CA PHE A 41 8.39 7.51 17.44
C PHE A 41 7.62 8.81 17.73
N ASP A 42 8.30 9.88 18.16
CA ASP A 42 7.66 11.17 18.39
C ASP A 42 7.02 11.72 17.10
N TYR A 43 7.71 11.63 15.97
CA TYR A 43 7.15 12.01 14.67
C TYR A 43 6.03 11.06 14.21
N PHE A 44 6.15 9.76 14.45
CA PHE A 44 5.10 8.80 14.18
C PHE A 44 3.81 9.15 14.93
N ASN A 45 3.90 9.38 16.23
CA ASN A 45 2.76 9.72 17.10
C ASN A 45 2.15 11.10 16.75
N GLN A 46 2.93 12.01 16.17
CA GLN A 46 2.46 13.30 15.65
C GLN A 46 1.82 13.19 14.25
N GLY A 47 1.76 12.00 13.65
CA GLY A 47 1.27 11.81 12.27
C GLY A 47 2.23 12.31 11.17
N LYS A 48 3.47 12.65 11.52
CA LYS A 48 4.51 13.10 10.59
C LYS A 48 5.25 11.91 9.99
N TYR A 49 4.50 11.03 9.34
CA TYR A 49 4.97 9.70 8.92
C TYR A 49 6.15 9.70 7.96
N GLY A 50 6.25 10.66 7.03
CA GLY A 50 7.42 10.77 6.16
C GLY A 50 8.72 11.04 6.92
N ARG A 51 8.69 11.94 7.94
CA ARG A 51 9.85 12.18 8.79
C ARG A 51 10.20 10.98 9.66
N SER A 52 9.17 10.31 10.19
CA SER A 52 9.33 9.08 10.94
C SER A 52 9.98 7.98 10.09
N ALA A 53 9.50 7.76 8.86
CA ALA A 53 10.05 6.79 7.94
C ALA A 53 11.54 7.02 7.67
N SER A 54 11.95 8.25 7.36
CA SER A 54 13.36 8.57 7.11
C SER A 54 14.27 8.36 8.34
N LEU A 55 13.75 8.64 9.54
CA LEU A 55 14.51 8.37 10.78
C LEU A 55 14.63 6.87 11.03
N PHE A 56 13.56 6.10 10.91
CA PHE A 56 13.63 4.64 11.04
C PHE A 56 14.54 4.02 9.97
N GLU A 57 14.48 4.50 8.71
CA GLU A 57 15.39 4.08 7.66
C GLU A 57 16.86 4.29 8.07
N SER A 58 17.20 5.47 8.58
CA SER A 58 18.57 5.76 9.04
C SER A 58 19.04 4.91 10.22
N LEU A 59 18.09 4.29 10.95
CA LEU A 59 18.37 3.44 12.10
C LEU A 59 18.58 1.96 11.69
N THR A 60 18.09 1.51 10.57
CA THR A 60 18.10 0.08 10.17
C THR A 60 19.50 -0.54 10.22
N LEU A 61 20.53 0.19 9.76
CA LEU A 61 21.91 -0.31 9.75
C LEU A 61 22.52 -0.36 11.15
N VAL A 62 22.25 0.67 11.96
CA VAL A 62 22.88 0.80 13.29
C VAL A 62 22.18 -0.05 14.36
N THR A 63 20.93 -0.44 14.14
CA THR A 63 20.20 -1.35 15.03
C THR A 63 20.30 -2.81 14.62
N SER A 64 20.89 -3.10 13.47
CA SER A 64 21.00 -4.45 12.93
C SER A 64 21.62 -5.42 13.95
N GLY A 65 20.92 -6.53 14.21
CA GLY A 65 21.32 -7.54 15.19
C GLY A 65 21.12 -7.15 16.66
N THR A 66 20.52 -6.01 16.97
CA THR A 66 20.15 -5.61 18.32
C THR A 66 18.69 -5.99 18.64
N ALA A 67 18.31 -5.93 19.92
CA ALA A 67 16.93 -6.15 20.36
C ALA A 67 15.93 -5.08 19.83
N LYS A 68 16.40 -4.00 19.21
CA LYS A 68 15.56 -2.94 18.63
C LYS A 68 15.31 -3.14 17.12
N ASP A 69 16.01 -4.05 16.49
CA ASP A 69 16.07 -4.16 15.03
C ASP A 69 14.69 -4.51 14.42
N ASP A 70 14.01 -5.53 14.94
CA ASP A 70 12.66 -5.88 14.46
C ASP A 70 11.67 -4.74 14.61
N THR A 71 11.72 -4.03 15.75
CA THR A 71 10.88 -2.86 16.01
C THR A 71 11.16 -1.72 15.02
N VAL A 72 12.44 -1.42 14.76
CA VAL A 72 12.83 -0.38 13.80
C VAL A 72 12.35 -0.72 12.40
N GLN A 73 12.56 -1.95 11.94
CA GLN A 73 12.16 -2.37 10.61
C GLN A 73 10.64 -2.43 10.44
N TYR A 74 9.92 -2.90 11.45
CA TYR A 74 8.45 -2.88 11.44
C TYR A 74 7.89 -1.46 11.36
N TYR A 75 8.37 -0.53 12.23
CA TYR A 75 7.88 0.84 12.24
C TYR A 75 8.35 1.65 11.02
N TRP A 76 9.46 1.28 10.38
CA TRP A 76 9.82 1.83 9.07
C TRP A 76 8.75 1.48 8.02
N GLY A 77 8.38 0.21 7.91
CA GLY A 77 7.28 -0.23 7.05
C GLY A 77 5.96 0.44 7.38
N LEU A 78 5.59 0.47 8.68
CA LEU A 78 4.36 1.09 9.15
C LEU A 78 4.31 2.61 8.90
N SER A 79 5.44 3.30 9.01
CA SER A 79 5.53 4.73 8.71
C SER A 79 5.28 5.01 7.23
N ASN A 80 5.88 4.21 6.31
CA ASN A 80 5.63 4.31 4.87
C ASN A 80 4.16 3.98 4.55
N TYR A 81 3.59 2.95 5.18
CA TYR A 81 2.18 2.60 5.02
C TYR A 81 1.27 3.77 5.45
N ARG A 82 1.51 4.38 6.60
CA ARG A 82 0.75 5.54 7.09
C ARG A 82 0.97 6.79 6.24
N TYR A 83 2.14 6.91 5.61
CA TYR A 83 2.45 7.96 4.63
C TYR A 83 1.77 7.71 3.27
N LYS A 84 1.16 6.52 3.08
CA LYS A 84 0.49 6.03 1.87
C LYS A 84 1.47 5.71 0.73
N ASP A 85 2.74 5.53 1.02
CA ASP A 85 3.69 4.91 0.11
C ASP A 85 3.60 3.38 0.23
N TYR A 86 2.56 2.83 -0.39
CA TYR A 86 2.24 1.41 -0.28
C TYR A 86 3.27 0.51 -0.97
N TYR A 87 3.93 1.00 -2.00
CA TYR A 87 4.98 0.27 -2.70
C TYR A 87 6.21 0.06 -1.81
N THR A 88 6.72 1.15 -1.22
CA THR A 88 7.86 1.07 -0.29
C THR A 88 7.47 0.30 0.98
N ALA A 89 6.27 0.52 1.51
CA ALA A 89 5.77 -0.20 2.68
C ALA A 89 5.70 -1.71 2.43
N GLN A 90 5.18 -2.16 1.29
CA GLN A 90 5.15 -3.57 0.92
C GLN A 90 6.55 -4.18 0.90
N SER A 91 7.51 -3.52 0.25
CA SER A 91 8.92 -3.97 0.21
C SER A 91 9.54 -4.06 1.61
N ASN A 92 9.22 -3.10 2.48
CA ASN A 92 9.72 -3.11 3.86
C ASN A 92 9.13 -4.27 4.65
N PHE A 93 7.82 -4.55 4.52
CA PHE A 93 7.20 -5.69 5.18
C PHE A 93 7.67 -7.03 4.61
N ASP A 94 7.95 -7.13 3.30
CA ASP A 94 8.56 -8.33 2.71
C ASP A 94 9.90 -8.64 3.37
N LYS A 95 10.80 -7.65 3.46
CA LYS A 95 12.10 -7.79 4.12
C LYS A 95 11.97 -8.07 5.62
N PHE A 96 11.03 -7.40 6.30
CA PHE A 96 10.78 -7.63 7.72
C PHE A 96 10.35 -9.07 7.97
N LEU A 97 9.43 -9.61 7.19
CA LEU A 97 8.93 -10.98 7.32
C LEU A 97 9.96 -12.05 6.96
N GLU A 98 10.87 -11.74 6.05
CA GLU A 98 12.01 -12.58 5.71
C GLU A 98 13.00 -12.67 6.88
N ASN A 99 13.30 -11.55 7.53
CA ASN A 99 14.30 -11.46 8.60
C ASN A 99 13.72 -11.84 9.98
N TYR A 100 12.45 -11.51 10.24
CA TYR A 100 11.80 -11.64 11.57
C TYR A 100 10.46 -12.38 11.50
N PRO A 101 10.40 -13.60 10.94
CA PRO A 101 9.15 -14.34 10.76
C PRO A 101 8.43 -14.70 12.06
N LEU A 102 9.16 -14.68 13.20
CA LEU A 102 8.67 -15.02 14.55
C LEU A 102 8.52 -13.78 15.45
N SER A 103 8.72 -12.57 14.96
CA SER A 103 8.50 -11.36 15.73
C SER A 103 7.03 -11.23 16.14
N SER A 104 6.77 -10.58 17.27
CA SER A 104 5.41 -10.24 17.72
C SER A 104 4.66 -9.35 16.72
N PHE A 105 5.37 -8.66 15.83
CA PHE A 105 4.79 -7.85 14.76
C PHE A 105 4.54 -8.63 13.46
N ALA A 106 4.92 -9.92 13.39
CA ALA A 106 4.92 -10.65 12.12
C ALA A 106 3.52 -10.83 11.54
N GLU A 107 2.50 -11.08 12.36
CA GLU A 107 1.12 -11.21 11.89
C GLU A 107 0.58 -9.87 11.36
N ASP A 108 0.77 -8.79 12.10
CA ASP A 108 0.42 -7.43 11.67
C ASP A 108 1.13 -7.04 10.38
N ALA A 109 2.43 -7.33 10.28
CA ALA A 109 3.21 -7.03 9.08
C ALA A 109 2.70 -7.82 7.85
N ARG A 110 2.28 -9.09 8.03
CA ARG A 110 1.65 -9.89 6.96
C ARG A 110 0.36 -9.24 6.49
N PHE A 111 -0.51 -8.87 7.42
CA PHE A 111 -1.77 -8.18 7.07
C PHE A 111 -1.52 -6.84 6.37
N LEU A 112 -0.64 -6.00 6.89
CA LEU A 112 -0.33 -4.69 6.29
C LEU A 112 0.30 -4.83 4.90
N ARG A 113 1.12 -5.86 4.69
CA ARG A 113 1.64 -6.23 3.36
C ARG A 113 0.50 -6.55 2.38
N LEU A 114 -0.48 -7.35 2.81
CA LEU A 114 -1.67 -7.68 1.99
C LEU A 114 -2.50 -6.43 1.67
N ASP A 115 -2.69 -5.54 2.65
CA ASP A 115 -3.40 -4.28 2.42
C ASP A 115 -2.63 -3.36 1.44
N CYS A 116 -1.29 -3.36 1.49
CA CYS A 116 -0.47 -2.68 0.46
C CYS A 116 -0.72 -3.26 -0.93
N MET A 117 -0.72 -4.59 -1.07
CA MET A 117 -1.00 -5.27 -2.35
C MET A 117 -2.40 -4.91 -2.84
N TYR A 118 -3.41 -4.98 -1.97
CA TYR A 118 -4.79 -4.61 -2.29
C TYR A 118 -4.90 -3.15 -2.77
N ARG A 119 -4.28 -2.20 -2.07
CA ARG A 119 -4.29 -0.77 -2.43
C ARG A 119 -3.51 -0.47 -3.72
N SER A 120 -2.64 -1.36 -4.13
CA SER A 120 -1.89 -1.27 -5.40
C SER A 120 -2.61 -1.93 -6.57
N THR A 121 -3.80 -2.50 -6.36
CA THR A 121 -4.62 -3.05 -7.45
C THR A 121 -5.31 -1.94 -8.24
N TYR A 122 -5.69 -2.25 -9.48
CA TYR A 122 -6.28 -1.29 -10.39
C TYR A 122 -7.82 -1.40 -10.41
N ARG A 123 -8.45 -0.38 -11.01
CA ARG A 123 -9.89 -0.41 -11.32
C ARG A 123 -10.19 -1.56 -12.28
N TYR A 124 -11.44 -2.05 -12.27
CA TYR A 124 -11.86 -3.24 -13.04
C TYR A 124 -11.58 -3.13 -14.56
N GLU A 125 -11.55 -1.93 -15.12
CA GLU A 125 -11.29 -1.70 -16.55
C GLU A 125 -9.85 -2.05 -16.95
N LEU A 126 -8.91 -1.95 -16.02
CA LEU A 126 -7.48 -2.17 -16.25
C LEU A 126 -7.11 -3.65 -16.04
N ASP A 127 -5.81 -3.95 -16.12
CA ASP A 127 -5.30 -5.29 -15.86
C ASP A 127 -5.60 -5.75 -14.43
N GLN A 128 -6.18 -6.94 -14.29
CA GLN A 128 -6.57 -7.53 -13.00
C GLN A 128 -5.58 -8.57 -12.48
N LYS A 129 -4.44 -8.76 -13.13
CA LYS A 129 -3.42 -9.68 -12.63
C LYS A 129 -2.94 -9.33 -11.21
N PRO A 130 -2.70 -8.04 -10.85
CA PRO A 130 -2.41 -7.68 -9.46
C PRO A 130 -3.52 -8.06 -8.49
N SER A 131 -4.80 -7.91 -8.88
CA SER A 131 -5.95 -8.31 -8.05
C SER A 131 -5.96 -9.83 -7.79
N GLN A 132 -5.71 -10.64 -8.81
CA GLN A 132 -5.64 -12.10 -8.68
C GLN A 132 -4.49 -12.52 -7.75
N VAL A 133 -3.31 -11.91 -7.87
CA VAL A 133 -2.16 -12.17 -6.99
C VAL A 133 -2.49 -11.79 -5.54
N ALA A 134 -3.12 -10.63 -5.32
CA ALA A 134 -3.54 -10.21 -3.99
C ALA A 134 -4.57 -11.19 -3.39
N MET A 135 -5.56 -11.65 -4.17
CA MET A 135 -6.55 -12.63 -3.70
C MET A 135 -5.92 -13.95 -3.25
N ILE A 136 -4.93 -14.46 -4.00
CA ILE A 136 -4.21 -15.68 -3.63
C ILE A 136 -3.52 -15.48 -2.27
N ALA A 137 -2.77 -14.40 -2.11
CA ALA A 137 -2.03 -14.11 -0.88
C ALA A 137 -2.98 -13.87 0.32
N ILE A 138 -4.12 -13.20 0.12
CA ILE A 138 -5.15 -13.01 1.16
C ILE A 138 -5.76 -14.37 1.53
N GLY A 139 -6.07 -15.22 0.57
CA GLY A 139 -6.59 -16.58 0.83
C GLY A 139 -5.61 -17.45 1.62
N GLU A 140 -4.31 -17.31 1.38
CA GLU A 140 -3.26 -17.99 2.16
C GLU A 140 -3.22 -17.49 3.61
N PHE A 141 -3.35 -16.18 3.82
CA PHE A 141 -3.40 -15.58 5.16
C PHE A 141 -4.62 -16.08 5.94
N ILE A 142 -5.81 -16.06 5.36
CA ILE A 142 -7.05 -16.53 5.99
C ILE A 142 -6.92 -17.99 6.43
N ARG A 143 -6.31 -18.85 5.60
CA ARG A 143 -6.08 -20.26 5.95
C ARG A 143 -5.06 -20.43 7.06
N SER A 144 -4.02 -19.59 7.09
CA SER A 144 -2.92 -19.70 8.05
C SER A 144 -3.25 -19.06 9.40
N TYR A 145 -4.15 -18.10 9.42
CA TYR A 145 -4.51 -17.29 10.60
C TYR A 145 -6.03 -17.19 10.77
N PRO A 146 -6.75 -18.30 11.00
CA PRO A 146 -8.21 -18.32 11.05
C PRO A 146 -8.79 -17.52 12.24
N ASP A 147 -8.01 -17.31 13.30
CA ASP A 147 -8.42 -16.55 14.50
C ASP A 147 -7.81 -15.14 14.54
N SER A 148 -7.26 -14.66 13.43
CA SER A 148 -6.62 -13.35 13.35
C SER A 148 -7.61 -12.21 13.59
N PRO A 149 -7.24 -11.17 14.35
CA PRO A 149 -8.05 -9.94 14.44
C PRO A 149 -8.20 -9.21 13.11
N HIS A 150 -7.40 -9.56 12.09
CA HIS A 150 -7.44 -8.99 10.74
C HIS A 150 -8.36 -9.76 9.77
N LEU A 151 -9.00 -10.84 10.21
CA LEU A 151 -9.81 -11.70 9.35
C LEU A 151 -10.89 -10.93 8.58
N ASP A 152 -11.65 -10.08 9.29
CA ASP A 152 -12.70 -9.27 8.65
C ASP A 152 -12.14 -8.32 7.58
N GLY A 153 -10.97 -7.74 7.83
CA GLY A 153 -10.26 -6.92 6.85
C GLY A 153 -9.90 -7.71 5.58
N CYS A 154 -9.38 -8.94 5.75
CA CYS A 154 -9.04 -9.84 4.67
C CYS A 154 -10.28 -10.27 3.86
N LEU A 155 -11.37 -10.62 4.53
CA LEU A 155 -12.63 -11.00 3.89
C LEU A 155 -13.23 -9.84 3.08
N ASN A 156 -13.18 -8.61 3.60
CA ASN A 156 -13.65 -7.42 2.88
C ASN A 156 -12.82 -7.12 1.63
N MET A 157 -11.48 -7.22 1.72
CA MET A 157 -10.58 -7.09 0.56
C MET A 157 -10.87 -8.17 -0.49
N MET A 158 -11.04 -9.42 -0.07
CA MET A 158 -11.35 -10.55 -0.95
C MET A 158 -12.67 -10.31 -1.70
N LYS A 159 -13.71 -9.89 -0.99
CA LYS A 159 -15.02 -9.58 -1.57
C LYS A 159 -14.92 -8.47 -2.63
N ASP A 160 -14.28 -7.35 -2.30
CA ASP A 160 -14.14 -6.22 -3.24
C ASP A 160 -13.34 -6.62 -4.50
N LEU A 161 -12.26 -7.39 -4.34
CA LEU A 161 -11.47 -7.88 -5.47
C LEU A 161 -12.27 -8.85 -6.34
N SER A 162 -13.05 -9.75 -5.74
CA SER A 162 -13.95 -10.66 -6.47
C SER A 162 -14.99 -9.89 -7.28
N GLU A 163 -15.67 -8.92 -6.67
CA GLU A 163 -16.67 -8.09 -7.34
C GLU A 163 -16.08 -7.30 -8.52
N ARG A 164 -14.81 -6.86 -8.43
CA ARG A 164 -14.11 -6.21 -9.56
C ARG A 164 -13.87 -7.18 -10.73
N LEU A 165 -13.50 -8.42 -10.44
CA LEU A 165 -13.31 -9.46 -11.47
C LEU A 165 -14.63 -9.79 -12.15
N ASP A 166 -15.69 -9.99 -11.37
CA ASP A 166 -17.04 -10.25 -11.85
C ASP A 166 -17.52 -9.13 -12.77
N ARG A 167 -17.35 -7.89 -12.33
CA ARG A 167 -17.70 -6.72 -13.12
C ARG A 167 -16.94 -6.68 -14.43
N LYS A 168 -15.63 -6.93 -14.41
CA LYS A 168 -14.81 -6.95 -15.62
C LYS A 168 -15.31 -8.00 -16.61
N ALA A 169 -15.61 -9.19 -16.13
CA ALA A 169 -16.10 -10.28 -16.95
C ALA A 169 -17.46 -9.95 -17.59
N PHE A 170 -18.40 -9.42 -16.80
CA PHE A 170 -19.70 -8.96 -17.29
C PHE A 170 -19.58 -7.83 -18.32
N GLU A 171 -18.81 -6.78 -18.00
CA GLU A 171 -18.66 -5.62 -18.88
C GLU A 171 -17.99 -5.98 -20.22
N ALA A 172 -17.09 -6.95 -20.24
CA ALA A 172 -16.49 -7.45 -21.46
C ALA A 172 -17.56 -8.11 -22.38
N GLY A 173 -18.48 -8.89 -21.82
CA GLY A 173 -19.60 -9.47 -22.57
C GLY A 173 -20.61 -8.41 -23.03
N ARG A 174 -20.95 -7.45 -22.15
CA ARG A 174 -21.86 -6.33 -22.46
C ARG A 174 -21.30 -5.42 -23.55
N LEU A 175 -19.99 -5.28 -23.66
CA LEU A 175 -19.35 -4.50 -24.72
C LEU A 175 -19.71 -5.05 -26.11
N TYR A 176 -19.66 -6.37 -26.30
CA TYR A 176 -20.07 -6.99 -27.57
C TYR A 176 -21.55 -6.71 -27.88
N TYR A 177 -22.43 -6.76 -26.87
CA TYR A 177 -23.84 -6.40 -27.06
C TYR A 177 -23.99 -4.94 -27.54
N ASN A 178 -23.28 -4.00 -26.92
CA ASN A 178 -23.31 -2.58 -27.31
C ASN A 178 -22.72 -2.33 -28.71
N MET A 179 -21.86 -3.23 -29.19
CA MET A 179 -21.31 -3.20 -30.56
C MET A 179 -22.21 -3.90 -31.57
N GLU A 180 -23.40 -4.36 -31.13
CA GLU A 180 -24.38 -5.11 -31.93
C GLU A 180 -23.86 -6.48 -32.43
N ASP A 181 -22.73 -6.96 -31.88
CA ASP A 181 -22.24 -8.32 -32.10
C ASP A 181 -22.92 -9.28 -31.11
N TYR A 182 -24.18 -9.55 -31.36
CA TYR A 182 -25.02 -10.35 -30.45
C TYR A 182 -24.54 -11.79 -30.31
N LEU A 183 -23.94 -12.36 -31.36
CA LEU A 183 -23.38 -13.72 -31.27
C LEU A 183 -22.20 -13.78 -30.32
N ALA A 184 -21.26 -12.86 -30.47
CA ALA A 184 -20.10 -12.74 -29.54
C ALA A 184 -20.56 -12.44 -28.12
N ALA A 185 -21.51 -11.50 -27.95
CA ALA A 185 -22.09 -11.17 -26.65
C ALA A 185 -22.67 -12.42 -25.95
N LYS A 186 -23.49 -13.16 -26.64
CA LYS A 186 -24.09 -14.39 -26.11
C LYS A 186 -23.05 -15.42 -25.68
N VAL A 187 -22.03 -15.63 -26.49
CA VAL A 187 -20.94 -16.57 -26.16
C VAL A 187 -20.14 -16.10 -24.97
N ALA A 188 -19.72 -14.82 -24.96
CA ALA A 188 -18.93 -14.23 -23.88
C ALA A 188 -19.68 -14.28 -22.54
N LEU A 189 -20.94 -13.82 -22.51
CA LEU A 189 -21.76 -13.78 -21.30
C LEU A 189 -22.08 -15.19 -20.76
N ARG A 190 -22.34 -16.19 -21.64
CA ARG A 190 -22.49 -17.56 -21.19
C ARG A 190 -21.23 -18.16 -20.59
N ASN A 191 -20.07 -17.81 -21.13
CA ASN A 191 -18.80 -18.28 -20.58
C ASN A 191 -18.57 -17.71 -19.17
N VAL A 192 -18.95 -16.46 -18.88
CA VAL A 192 -18.88 -15.90 -17.52
C VAL A 192 -19.65 -16.78 -16.54
N LEU A 193 -20.92 -17.12 -16.82
CA LEU A 193 -21.71 -17.97 -15.92
C LEU A 193 -21.26 -19.43 -15.89
N LYS A 194 -20.54 -19.89 -16.92
CA LYS A 194 -19.93 -21.23 -16.90
C LYS A 194 -18.71 -21.30 -16.00
N GLU A 195 -17.94 -20.22 -15.93
CA GLU A 195 -16.76 -20.10 -15.07
C GLU A 195 -17.16 -19.78 -13.62
N ASP A 196 -18.13 -18.89 -13.45
CA ASP A 196 -18.67 -18.49 -12.16
C ASP A 196 -20.22 -18.38 -12.22
N ALA A 197 -20.90 -19.42 -11.75
CA ALA A 197 -22.37 -19.48 -11.72
C ALA A 197 -23.00 -18.51 -10.70
N GLU A 198 -22.24 -18.09 -9.70
CA GLU A 198 -22.67 -17.19 -8.60
C GLU A 198 -22.21 -15.74 -8.81
N ASN A 199 -21.75 -15.41 -10.02
CA ASN A 199 -21.33 -14.06 -10.39
C ASN A 199 -22.39 -13.02 -9.97
N VAL A 200 -21.96 -11.95 -9.32
CA VAL A 200 -22.86 -10.91 -8.79
C VAL A 200 -23.71 -10.22 -9.87
N TYR A 201 -23.32 -10.30 -11.15
CA TYR A 201 -24.05 -9.78 -12.32
C TYR A 201 -24.87 -10.86 -13.03
N ARG A 202 -25.14 -11.99 -12.38
CA ARG A 202 -25.83 -13.16 -12.99
C ARG A 202 -27.14 -12.78 -13.69
N GLU A 203 -27.98 -11.98 -13.06
CA GLU A 203 -29.28 -11.58 -13.64
C GLU A 203 -29.09 -10.71 -14.89
N ASP A 204 -28.20 -9.74 -14.85
CA ASP A 204 -27.85 -8.92 -16.00
C ASP A 204 -27.27 -9.76 -17.13
N ILE A 205 -26.39 -10.72 -16.81
CA ILE A 205 -25.81 -11.64 -17.79
C ILE A 205 -26.88 -12.46 -18.47
N LEU A 206 -27.85 -12.99 -17.71
CA LEU A 206 -28.98 -13.75 -18.27
C LEU A 206 -29.86 -12.87 -19.16
N TYR A 207 -30.15 -11.64 -18.73
CA TYR A 207 -30.89 -10.67 -19.52
C TYR A 207 -30.23 -10.37 -20.86
N TYR A 208 -28.95 -9.93 -20.86
CA TYR A 208 -28.23 -9.62 -22.09
C TYR A 208 -28.02 -10.86 -22.98
N THR A 209 -27.86 -12.05 -22.39
CA THR A 209 -27.77 -13.29 -23.13
C THR A 209 -29.09 -13.62 -23.89
N ALA A 210 -30.22 -13.37 -23.23
CA ALA A 210 -31.54 -13.56 -23.86
C ALA A 210 -31.79 -12.54 -24.97
N MET A 211 -31.43 -11.27 -24.73
CA MET A 211 -31.57 -10.19 -25.72
C MET A 211 -30.63 -10.36 -26.93
N SER A 212 -29.58 -11.17 -26.81
CA SER A 212 -28.62 -11.51 -27.87
C SER A 212 -29.04 -12.76 -28.67
N SER A 213 -30.24 -13.27 -28.45
CA SER A 213 -30.75 -14.49 -29.08
C SER A 213 -31.69 -14.19 -30.21
#